data_5129f736b405f6170c7df1c442fd3560
#
_entry.id   5129f736b405f6170c7df1c442fd3560
#
_cell.length_a   1.000
_cell.length_b   1.000
_cell.length_c   1.000
_cell.angle_alpha   90.00
_cell.angle_beta   90.00
_cell.angle_gamma   90.00
#
_symmetry.space_group_name_H-M   'P 1'
#
loop_
_entity.id
_entity.type
_entity.pdbx_description
1 polymer ?
#
loop_
_entity_poly.entity_id
_entity_poly.type
_entity_poly.pdbx_seq_one_letter_code
_entity_poly.pdbx_strand_id
1 'polypeptide(L)'
;DWQQISVVNTAIAAQKVVKDGDKAQAAVCSAYAAKIHGLEVLADNINDEPDNCTRFIVVTNQKVYLKHASKISIEFELPHQSGSLYDLLSHFVYNNINMTKIESRPVKGKQWEYRFFVDFDGNLEDAAVKNAIRGLREEATNLRILGNY
;
A
#
# COMPACT_ATOMS: atom_id res chain seq x y z
N ASP A 1 -5.62 -23.04 30.56
CA ASP A 1 -6.02 -22.81 29.15
C ASP A 1 -6.85 -21.55 29.09
N TRP A 2 -6.48 -20.63 28.20
CA TRP A 2 -7.21 -19.38 28.00
C TRP A 2 -8.22 -19.55 26.88
N GLN A 3 -9.45 -19.06 27.09
CA GLN A 3 -10.43 -18.99 26.01
C GLN A 3 -10.09 -17.82 25.09
N GLN A 4 -9.86 -18.09 23.81
CA GLN A 4 -9.64 -17.07 22.78
C GLN A 4 -10.95 -16.54 22.25
N ILE A 5 -11.12 -15.21 22.26
CA ILE A 5 -12.30 -14.51 21.75
C ILE A 5 -11.84 -13.59 20.63
N SER A 6 -12.21 -13.90 19.37
CA SER A 6 -11.92 -13.03 18.24
C SER A 6 -12.85 -11.83 18.20
N VAL A 7 -12.27 -10.66 17.97
CA VAL A 7 -13.00 -9.39 17.77
C VAL A 7 -12.54 -8.72 16.49
N VAL A 8 -13.24 -7.69 16.02
CA VAL A 8 -13.01 -7.05 14.73
C VAL A 8 -11.58 -6.46 14.58
N ASN A 9 -11.04 -5.92 15.67
CA ASN A 9 -9.68 -5.40 15.71
C ASN A 9 -9.16 -5.30 17.16
N THR A 10 -7.86 -5.07 17.29
CA THR A 10 -7.15 -5.02 18.59
C THR A 10 -7.59 -3.84 19.48
N ALA A 11 -8.00 -2.71 18.90
CA ALA A 11 -8.52 -1.59 19.68
C ALA A 11 -9.89 -1.91 20.31
N ILE A 12 -10.75 -2.61 19.59
CA ILE A 12 -12.03 -3.11 20.11
C ILE A 12 -11.81 -4.16 21.19
N ALA A 13 -10.74 -4.96 21.10
CA ALA A 13 -10.37 -5.90 22.16
C ALA A 13 -10.10 -5.18 23.48
N ALA A 14 -9.28 -4.11 23.46
CA ALA A 14 -9.03 -3.28 24.64
C ALA A 14 -10.32 -2.66 25.21
N GLN A 15 -11.15 -2.10 24.34
CA GLN A 15 -12.43 -1.50 24.75
C GLN A 15 -13.38 -2.51 25.38
N LYS A 16 -13.41 -3.75 24.86
CA LYS A 16 -14.25 -4.83 25.40
C LYS A 16 -13.84 -5.18 26.83
N VAL A 17 -12.56 -5.35 27.11
CA VAL A 17 -12.04 -5.67 28.44
C VAL A 17 -12.44 -4.59 29.45
N VAL A 18 -12.32 -3.32 29.08
CA VAL A 18 -12.76 -2.20 29.93
C VAL A 18 -14.28 -2.24 30.20
N LYS A 19 -15.05 -2.46 29.14
CA LYS A 19 -16.52 -2.50 29.23
C LYS A 19 -17.03 -3.65 30.09
N ASP A 20 -16.41 -4.82 29.94
CA ASP A 20 -16.82 -6.02 30.70
C ASP A 20 -16.40 -5.91 32.18
N GLY A 21 -15.32 -5.20 32.48
CA GLY A 21 -14.82 -4.98 33.84
C GLY A 21 -14.37 -6.24 34.57
N ASP A 22 -14.16 -7.34 33.84
CA ASP A 22 -13.76 -8.62 34.38
C ASP A 22 -12.24 -8.71 34.41
N LYS A 23 -11.66 -8.84 35.59
CA LYS A 23 -10.20 -8.98 35.81
C LYS A 23 -9.60 -10.29 35.29
N ALA A 24 -10.42 -11.26 34.94
CA ALA A 24 -9.98 -12.51 34.30
C ALA A 24 -9.78 -12.37 32.78
N GLN A 25 -10.06 -11.20 32.20
CA GLN A 25 -9.90 -10.93 30.78
C GLN A 25 -8.64 -10.12 30.49
N ALA A 26 -8.01 -10.43 29.36
CA ALA A 26 -6.90 -9.68 28.81
C ALA A 26 -7.11 -9.43 27.30
N ALA A 27 -6.52 -8.38 26.75
CA ALA A 27 -6.59 -8.05 25.35
C ALA A 27 -5.19 -7.97 24.71
N VAL A 28 -5.06 -8.49 23.51
CA VAL A 28 -3.88 -8.20 22.65
C VAL A 28 -4.17 -6.90 21.91
N CYS A 29 -3.41 -5.85 22.23
CA CYS A 29 -3.59 -4.53 21.63
C CYS A 29 -2.29 -3.73 21.63
N SER A 30 -2.28 -2.52 21.05
CA SER A 30 -1.12 -1.63 21.17
C SER A 30 -1.00 -1.04 22.57
N ALA A 31 0.22 -0.73 23.00
CA ALA A 31 0.46 -0.01 24.27
C ALA A 31 -0.28 1.34 24.30
N TYR A 32 -0.46 1.98 23.15
CA TYR A 32 -1.24 3.22 23.02
C TYR A 32 -2.73 3.00 23.32
N ALA A 33 -3.32 1.91 22.83
CA ALA A 33 -4.72 1.57 23.16
C ALA A 33 -4.88 1.26 24.65
N ALA A 34 -3.93 0.52 25.24
CA ALA A 34 -3.93 0.26 26.68
C ALA A 34 -3.92 1.58 27.48
N LYS A 35 -3.06 2.54 27.11
CA LYS A 35 -2.96 3.84 27.75
C LYS A 35 -4.28 4.64 27.66
N ILE A 36 -4.89 4.69 26.46
CA ILE A 36 -6.17 5.42 26.27
C ILE A 36 -7.27 4.84 27.15
N HIS A 37 -7.31 3.53 27.29
CA HIS A 37 -8.37 2.84 28.03
C HIS A 37 -8.04 2.59 29.50
N GLY A 38 -6.89 3.08 30.01
CA GLY A 38 -6.47 2.90 31.40
C GLY A 38 -6.20 1.46 31.80
N LEU A 39 -5.79 0.63 30.82
CA LEU A 39 -5.40 -0.76 31.03
C LEU A 39 -3.91 -0.87 31.40
N GLU A 40 -3.59 -1.82 32.26
CA GLU A 40 -2.22 -2.19 32.60
C GLU A 40 -1.65 -3.08 31.49
N VAL A 41 -0.39 -2.80 31.08
CA VAL A 41 0.33 -3.63 30.12
C VAL A 41 1.02 -4.75 30.87
N LEU A 42 0.62 -5.99 30.61
CA LEU A 42 1.16 -7.19 31.29
C LEU A 42 2.40 -7.74 30.59
N ALA A 43 2.49 -7.60 29.26
CA ALA A 43 3.62 -8.03 28.47
C ALA A 43 3.75 -7.17 27.21
N ASP A 44 4.97 -6.81 26.85
CA ASP A 44 5.30 -6.06 25.64
C ASP A 44 5.88 -6.97 24.57
N ASN A 45 5.84 -6.50 23.30
CA ASN A 45 6.49 -7.15 22.16
C ASN A 45 6.11 -8.63 21.99
N ILE A 46 4.83 -8.94 22.14
CA ILE A 46 4.29 -10.30 22.05
C ILE A 46 3.95 -10.75 20.61
N ASN A 47 4.35 -9.99 19.61
CA ASN A 47 4.18 -10.36 18.21
C ASN A 47 5.10 -11.52 17.85
N ASP A 48 4.56 -12.53 17.17
CA ASP A 48 5.31 -13.74 16.78
C ASP A 48 6.37 -13.41 15.71
N GLU A 49 6.06 -12.49 14.79
CA GLU A 49 6.93 -12.10 13.70
C GLU A 49 7.51 -10.70 13.93
N PRO A 50 8.84 -10.56 14.12
CA PRO A 50 9.48 -9.26 14.37
C PRO A 50 9.33 -8.27 13.22
N ASP A 51 9.18 -8.77 11.97
CA ASP A 51 9.04 -7.97 10.75
C ASP A 51 7.58 -7.62 10.42
N ASN A 52 6.64 -7.93 11.29
CA ASN A 52 5.23 -7.58 11.09
C ASN A 52 5.05 -6.06 11.05
N CYS A 53 4.83 -5.53 9.86
CA CYS A 53 4.72 -4.09 9.60
C CYS A 53 3.45 -3.77 8.83
N THR A 54 2.70 -2.79 9.30
CA THR A 54 1.54 -2.24 8.59
C THR A 54 1.91 -0.93 7.92
N ARG A 55 1.77 -0.88 6.58
CA ARG A 55 1.96 0.34 5.81
C ARG A 55 0.66 1.09 5.68
N PHE A 56 0.65 2.34 6.13
CA PHE A 56 -0.46 3.27 5.91
C PHE A 56 -0.14 4.19 4.75
N ILE A 57 -1.13 4.46 3.90
CA ILE A 57 -1.05 5.45 2.83
C ILE A 57 -2.03 6.58 3.11
N VAL A 58 -1.59 7.81 2.90
CA VAL A 58 -2.44 9.00 2.97
C VAL A 58 -2.99 9.24 1.57
N VAL A 59 -4.32 9.29 1.45
CA VAL A 59 -5.01 9.57 0.19
C VAL A 59 -5.67 10.94 0.23
N THR A 60 -5.64 11.65 -0.90
CA THR A 60 -6.26 12.96 -1.06
C THR A 60 -6.88 13.07 -2.45
N ASN A 61 -7.87 13.94 -2.62
CA ASN A 61 -8.43 14.32 -3.92
C ASN A 61 -7.68 15.48 -4.58
N GLN A 62 -6.64 16.01 -3.94
CA GLN A 62 -5.79 17.08 -4.46
C GLN A 62 -4.51 16.47 -5.03
N LYS A 63 -4.06 16.99 -6.18
CA LYS A 63 -2.78 16.61 -6.79
C LYS A 63 -1.63 17.32 -6.06
N VAL A 64 -1.22 16.76 -4.95
CA VAL A 64 -0.11 17.27 -4.12
C VAL A 64 1.06 16.30 -4.25
N TYR A 65 2.23 16.82 -4.57
CA TYR A 65 3.48 16.07 -4.67
C TYR A 65 4.52 16.67 -3.72
N LEU A 66 5.27 15.79 -3.07
CA LEU A 66 6.37 16.23 -2.23
C LEU A 66 7.59 16.54 -3.10
N LYS A 67 8.24 17.69 -2.87
CA LYS A 67 9.43 18.13 -3.63
C LYS A 67 10.57 17.11 -3.57
N HIS A 68 10.70 16.39 -2.45
CA HIS A 68 11.77 15.41 -2.22
C HIS A 68 11.21 13.97 -2.17
N ALA A 69 10.10 13.72 -2.86
CA ALA A 69 9.55 12.38 -2.99
C ALA A 69 10.53 11.46 -3.72
N SER A 70 10.58 10.21 -3.30
CA SER A 70 11.48 9.19 -3.85
C SER A 70 10.76 8.00 -4.46
N LYS A 71 9.42 7.96 -4.38
CA LYS A 71 8.60 6.90 -4.96
C LYS A 71 7.44 7.46 -5.76
N ILE A 72 7.13 6.78 -6.84
CA ILE A 72 6.02 7.12 -7.72
C ILE A 72 5.12 5.90 -7.86
N SER A 73 3.82 6.11 -7.73
CA SER A 73 2.80 5.12 -8.06
C SER A 73 2.02 5.56 -9.28
N ILE A 74 1.87 4.67 -10.24
CA ILE A 74 1.06 4.88 -11.45
C ILE A 74 0.06 3.77 -11.66
N GLU A 75 -1.01 4.06 -12.39
CA GLU A 75 -1.91 3.07 -12.97
C GLU A 75 -2.01 3.26 -14.48
N PHE A 76 -2.20 2.16 -15.21
CA PHE A 76 -2.43 2.20 -16.66
C PHE A 76 -3.15 0.93 -17.13
N GLU A 77 -3.71 0.99 -18.33
CA GLU A 77 -4.29 -0.15 -19.03
C GLU A 77 -3.47 -0.43 -20.29
N LEU A 78 -3.38 -1.71 -20.67
CA LEU A 78 -2.69 -2.14 -21.87
C LEU A 78 -3.65 -2.85 -22.81
N PRO A 79 -3.46 -2.72 -24.14
CA PRO A 79 -4.15 -3.55 -25.10
C PRO A 79 -3.77 -5.02 -24.90
N HIS A 80 -4.75 -5.92 -25.06
CA HIS A 80 -4.52 -7.37 -24.96
C HIS A 80 -3.80 -7.89 -26.21
N GLN A 81 -2.51 -7.61 -26.30
CA GLN A 81 -1.64 -8.00 -27.41
C GLN A 81 -0.36 -8.65 -26.90
N SER A 82 0.18 -9.57 -27.70
CA SER A 82 1.46 -10.20 -27.36
C SER A 82 2.57 -9.16 -27.34
N GLY A 83 3.35 -9.15 -26.22
CA GLY A 83 4.47 -8.24 -26.04
C GLY A 83 4.15 -6.90 -25.38
N SER A 84 2.88 -6.44 -25.36
CA SER A 84 2.53 -5.09 -24.88
C SER A 84 3.06 -4.75 -23.49
N LEU A 85 3.04 -5.70 -22.55
CA LEU A 85 3.61 -5.49 -21.22
C LEU A 85 5.14 -5.39 -21.26
N TYR A 86 5.81 -6.20 -22.08
CA TYR A 86 7.27 -6.16 -22.23
C TYR A 86 7.72 -4.81 -22.82
N ASP A 87 7.07 -4.36 -23.89
CA ASP A 87 7.38 -3.09 -24.54
C ASP A 87 7.24 -1.94 -23.56
N LEU A 88 6.13 -1.90 -22.85
CA LEU A 88 5.91 -0.88 -21.81
C LEU A 88 6.97 -0.95 -20.69
N LEU A 89 7.28 -2.13 -20.16
CA LEU A 89 8.27 -2.27 -19.10
C LEU A 89 9.68 -1.89 -19.54
N SER A 90 9.99 -1.96 -20.85
CA SER A 90 11.27 -1.56 -21.41
C SER A 90 11.61 -0.09 -21.11
N HIS A 91 10.61 0.79 -21.00
CA HIS A 91 10.82 2.19 -20.65
C HIS A 91 11.43 2.39 -19.26
N PHE A 92 11.13 1.52 -18.30
CA PHE A 92 11.78 1.54 -16.99
C PHE A 92 13.24 1.08 -17.11
N VAL A 93 13.48 0.01 -17.87
CA VAL A 93 14.83 -0.56 -18.07
C VAL A 93 15.74 0.46 -18.75
N TYR A 94 15.32 1.04 -19.88
CA TYR A 94 16.13 1.99 -20.65
C TYR A 94 16.40 3.31 -19.92
N ASN A 95 15.57 3.65 -18.93
CA ASN A 95 15.76 4.83 -18.09
C ASN A 95 16.38 4.50 -16.71
N ASN A 96 16.84 3.25 -16.51
CA ASN A 96 17.45 2.77 -15.27
C ASN A 96 16.59 3.06 -14.02
N ILE A 97 15.29 2.82 -14.15
CA ILE A 97 14.30 3.03 -13.06
C ILE A 97 14.00 1.69 -12.41
N ASN A 98 14.14 1.63 -11.09
CA ASN A 98 13.84 0.45 -10.30
C ASN A 98 12.37 0.37 -9.95
N MET A 99 11.67 -0.67 -10.43
CA MET A 99 10.30 -0.97 -10.03
C MET A 99 10.29 -1.74 -8.71
N THR A 100 9.46 -1.31 -7.78
CA THR A 100 9.33 -1.93 -6.45
C THR A 100 8.05 -2.74 -6.30
N LYS A 101 7.07 -2.54 -7.18
CA LYS A 101 5.81 -3.29 -7.20
C LYS A 101 5.22 -3.29 -8.61
N ILE A 102 4.64 -4.42 -8.99
CA ILE A 102 3.72 -4.52 -10.13
C ILE A 102 2.54 -5.40 -9.73
N GLU A 103 1.33 -4.94 -9.99
CA GLU A 103 0.09 -5.66 -9.68
C GLU A 103 -0.91 -5.43 -10.81
N SER A 104 -1.65 -6.46 -11.19
CA SER A 104 -2.73 -6.34 -12.19
C SER A 104 -4.10 -6.61 -11.59
N ARG A 105 -5.10 -5.92 -12.08
CA ARG A 105 -6.52 -6.11 -11.75
C ARG A 105 -7.36 -6.15 -13.01
N PRO A 106 -8.34 -7.06 -13.12
CA PRO A 106 -9.28 -7.06 -14.23
C PRO A 106 -10.04 -5.73 -14.31
N VAL A 107 -10.23 -5.23 -15.53
CA VAL A 107 -11.06 -4.04 -15.75
C VAL A 107 -12.53 -4.44 -15.72
N LYS A 108 -13.30 -3.84 -14.82
CA LYS A 108 -14.73 -4.16 -14.68
C LYS A 108 -15.48 -3.85 -15.96
N GLY A 109 -16.20 -4.85 -16.47
CA GLY A 109 -17.03 -4.71 -17.69
C GLY A 109 -16.26 -4.92 -19.00
N LYS A 110 -14.97 -5.26 -18.96
CA LYS A 110 -14.16 -5.57 -20.13
C LYS A 110 -13.55 -6.97 -19.97
N GLN A 111 -13.75 -7.84 -20.93
CA GLN A 111 -13.17 -9.18 -20.93
C GLN A 111 -11.70 -9.11 -21.37
N TRP A 112 -10.82 -9.78 -20.62
CA TRP A 112 -9.39 -9.91 -20.92
C TRP A 112 -8.58 -8.61 -20.93
N GLU A 113 -9.15 -7.50 -20.44
CA GLU A 113 -8.42 -6.26 -20.22
C GLU A 113 -8.01 -6.14 -18.75
N TYR A 114 -6.77 -5.66 -18.53
CA TYR A 114 -6.19 -5.51 -17.19
C TYR A 114 -5.68 -4.09 -16.96
N ARG A 115 -5.91 -3.61 -15.76
CA ARG A 115 -5.28 -2.41 -15.24
C ARG A 115 -4.08 -2.82 -14.40
N PHE A 116 -2.96 -2.20 -14.66
CA PHE A 116 -1.72 -2.41 -13.94
C PHE A 116 -1.48 -1.27 -12.97
N PHE A 117 -0.97 -1.62 -11.79
CA PHE A 117 -0.50 -0.70 -10.77
C PHE A 117 0.98 -0.94 -10.59
N VAL A 118 1.78 0.10 -10.76
CA VAL A 118 3.25 0.02 -10.69
C VAL A 118 3.76 1.08 -9.72
N ASP A 119 4.58 0.64 -8.77
CA ASP A 119 5.36 1.53 -7.91
C ASP A 119 6.83 1.44 -8.31
N PHE A 120 7.50 2.57 -8.38
CA PHE A 120 8.92 2.64 -8.74
C PHE A 120 9.63 3.79 -8.02
N ASP A 121 10.96 3.66 -7.91
CA ASP A 121 11.79 4.66 -7.28
C ASP A 121 12.03 5.83 -8.25
N GLY A 122 11.91 7.07 -7.75
CA GLY A 122 12.15 8.28 -8.51
C GLY A 122 11.33 9.48 -8.06
N ASN A 123 11.61 10.61 -8.70
CA ASN A 123 10.88 11.86 -8.53
C ASN A 123 10.34 12.33 -9.88
N LEU A 124 9.16 12.93 -9.90
CA LEU A 124 8.56 13.47 -11.13
C LEU A 124 9.39 14.59 -11.78
N GLU A 125 10.32 15.19 -11.06
CA GLU A 125 11.26 16.18 -11.60
C GLU A 125 12.48 15.55 -12.29
N ASP A 126 12.77 14.28 -12.07
CA ASP A 126 13.91 13.59 -12.66
C ASP A 126 13.74 13.42 -14.16
N ALA A 127 14.81 13.69 -14.92
CA ALA A 127 14.79 13.58 -16.38
C ALA A 127 14.51 12.14 -16.87
N ALA A 128 15.07 11.14 -16.20
CA ALA A 128 14.83 9.73 -16.48
C ALA A 128 13.36 9.36 -16.30
N VAL A 129 12.74 9.81 -15.21
CA VAL A 129 11.32 9.59 -14.91
C VAL A 129 10.42 10.29 -15.92
N LYS A 130 10.70 11.56 -16.25
CA LYS A 130 9.96 12.31 -17.29
C LYS A 130 10.01 11.59 -18.63
N ASN A 131 11.19 11.06 -19.00
CA ASN A 131 11.38 10.34 -20.24
C ASN A 131 10.61 9.02 -20.27
N ALA A 132 10.70 8.22 -19.21
CA ALA A 132 9.95 6.98 -19.07
C ALA A 132 8.44 7.22 -19.13
N ILE A 133 7.91 8.17 -18.35
CA ILE A 133 6.47 8.49 -18.35
C ILE A 133 5.98 8.94 -19.73
N ARG A 134 6.81 9.64 -20.50
CA ARG A 134 6.46 10.01 -21.88
C ARG A 134 6.29 8.77 -22.74
N GLY A 135 7.24 7.84 -22.74
CA GLY A 135 7.13 6.59 -23.48
C GLY A 135 5.96 5.72 -23.03
N LEU A 136 5.74 5.61 -21.71
CA LEU A 136 4.58 4.90 -21.17
C LEU A 136 3.25 5.46 -21.69
N ARG A 137 3.13 6.77 -21.90
CA ARG A 137 1.90 7.40 -22.43
C ARG A 137 1.63 7.10 -23.89
N GLU A 138 2.66 6.76 -24.66
CA GLU A 138 2.52 6.40 -26.09
C GLU A 138 1.95 4.99 -26.26
N GLU A 139 2.25 4.09 -25.31
CA GLU A 139 1.87 2.68 -25.39
C GLU A 139 0.65 2.32 -24.52
N ALA A 140 0.52 2.97 -23.36
CA ALA A 140 -0.54 2.69 -22.41
C ALA A 140 -1.80 3.54 -22.65
N THR A 141 -2.95 2.95 -22.33
CA THR A 141 -4.20 3.71 -22.23
C THR A 141 -4.51 4.01 -20.76
N ASN A 142 -5.22 5.13 -20.53
CA ASN A 142 -5.66 5.55 -19.18
C ASN A 142 -4.54 5.69 -18.14
N LEU A 143 -3.31 6.05 -18.57
CA LEU A 143 -2.20 6.26 -17.66
C LEU A 143 -2.48 7.42 -16.70
N ARG A 144 -2.37 7.13 -15.41
CA ARG A 144 -2.50 8.11 -14.32
C ARG A 144 -1.35 8.00 -13.34
N ILE A 145 -0.88 9.14 -12.88
CA ILE A 145 0.04 9.22 -11.74
C ILE A 145 -0.85 9.27 -10.49
N LEU A 146 -0.73 8.27 -9.64
CA LEU A 146 -1.50 8.17 -8.40
C LEU A 146 -0.84 8.95 -7.26
N GLY A 147 0.48 9.05 -7.26
CA GLY A 147 1.22 9.80 -6.26
C GLY A 147 2.72 9.84 -6.54
N ASN A 148 3.38 10.85 -5.93
CA ASN A 148 4.83 10.95 -5.79
C ASN A 148 5.12 11.30 -4.33
N TYR A 149 5.68 10.36 -3.55
CA TYR A 149 5.80 10.40 -2.09
C TYR A 149 7.13 9.82 -1.58
#